data_599eee3885b6894ed7ff25d9493d5885
#
_entry.id   599eee3885b6894ed7ff25d9493d5885
#
_cell.length_a   1.000
_cell.length_b   1.000
_cell.length_c   1.000
_cell.angle_alpha   90.00
_cell.angle_beta   90.00
_cell.angle_gamma   90.00
#
_symmetry.space_group_name_H-M   'P 1'
#
loop_
_entity.id
_entity.type
_entity.pdbx_description
1 polymer ?
#
loop_
_entity_poly.entity_id
_entity_poly.type
_entity_poly.pdbx_seq_one_letter_code
_entity_poly.pdbx_strand_id
1 'polypeptide(L)'
;FEFLRSRWPLGGFPWGGVGFPIAGIPGARGAAQWIGPTGWEVLVIGLAAGVVLLAEEEPDRRPLEAMVAIIVILSALGLVLSPDAGGQAVRVALIQGNSPCPNRDCANEKQRIYDSHLALTQTLEPGTVDLVVWPEDSFGGSVNPTFNPEVASEMAREAVRLEAYLFAGGSRSAENNQWDNYNILFDPQGYVVGEYMKRHPVPFGEFVPMRNLLKFIPALSQV
;
A
#
# COMPACT_ATOMS: atom_id res chain seq x y z
N PHE A 1 4.36 -11.21 -19.49
CA PHE A 1 3.34 -10.16 -19.61
C PHE A 1 3.23 -9.35 -18.31
N GLU A 2 3.03 -9.98 -17.14
CA GLU A 2 2.83 -9.32 -15.83
C GLU A 2 4.00 -8.40 -15.44
N PHE A 3 5.25 -8.83 -15.65
CA PHE A 3 6.42 -7.99 -15.41
C PHE A 3 6.38 -6.68 -16.22
N LEU A 4 5.94 -6.74 -17.48
CA LEU A 4 5.78 -5.56 -18.33
C LEU A 4 4.60 -4.72 -17.86
N ARG A 5 3.44 -5.32 -17.63
CA ARG A 5 2.22 -4.66 -17.16
C ARG A 5 2.44 -3.93 -15.82
N SER A 6 3.25 -4.49 -14.94
CA SER A 6 3.54 -3.87 -13.63
C SER A 6 4.44 -2.63 -13.71
N ARG A 7 5.03 -2.33 -14.88
CA ARG A 7 5.97 -1.21 -15.10
C ARG A 7 5.61 -0.29 -16.24
N TRP A 8 4.83 -0.77 -17.19
CA TRP A 8 4.50 -0.04 -18.42
C TRP A 8 3.11 -0.42 -18.94
N PRO A 9 2.34 0.51 -19.54
CA PRO A 9 2.62 1.95 -19.69
C PRO A 9 2.34 2.76 -18.41
N LEU A 10 2.71 4.04 -18.41
CA LEU A 10 2.34 5.06 -17.40
C LEU A 10 2.74 4.73 -15.95
N GLY A 11 3.82 3.98 -15.76
CA GLY A 11 4.26 3.53 -14.43
C GLY A 11 3.77 2.13 -14.06
N GLY A 12 2.90 1.55 -14.88
CA GLY A 12 2.40 0.18 -14.71
C GLY A 12 1.18 0.08 -13.79
N PHE A 13 0.59 -1.12 -13.79
CA PHE A 13 -0.53 -1.47 -12.94
C PHE A 13 -0.32 -2.87 -12.36
N PRO A 14 0.35 -3.00 -11.19
CA PRO A 14 0.76 -4.30 -10.63
C PRO A 14 -0.36 -5.09 -9.94
N TRP A 15 -1.61 -4.65 -10.00
CA TRP A 15 -2.74 -5.29 -9.34
C TRP A 15 -3.25 -6.53 -10.08
N GLY A 16 -3.80 -7.48 -9.32
CA GLY A 16 -4.49 -8.63 -9.87
C GLY A 16 -3.56 -9.69 -10.48
N GLY A 17 -2.29 -9.72 -10.09
CA GLY A 17 -1.38 -10.80 -10.48
C GLY A 17 -1.83 -12.14 -9.90
N VAL A 18 -1.78 -13.22 -10.70
CA VAL A 18 -2.20 -14.57 -10.28
C VAL A 18 -1.32 -15.17 -9.18
N GLY A 19 -0.16 -14.56 -8.90
CA GLY A 19 0.71 -14.95 -7.79
C GLY A 19 0.23 -14.47 -6.41
N PHE A 20 -0.62 -13.45 -6.32
CA PHE A 20 -1.06 -12.90 -5.03
C PHE A 20 -1.99 -13.83 -4.21
N PRO A 21 -2.95 -14.55 -4.79
CA PRO A 21 -3.81 -15.47 -4.01
C PRO A 21 -3.05 -16.55 -3.24
N ILE A 22 -1.82 -16.86 -3.66
CA ILE A 22 -0.96 -17.87 -3.01
C ILE A 22 -0.51 -17.43 -1.60
N ALA A 23 -0.56 -16.12 -1.29
CA ALA A 23 -0.20 -15.59 0.02
C ALA A 23 -1.00 -16.22 1.20
N GLY A 24 -2.20 -16.76 0.92
CA GLY A 24 -3.00 -17.52 1.88
C GLY A 24 -2.42 -18.89 2.25
N ILE A 25 -1.45 -19.42 1.49
CA ILE A 25 -0.82 -20.73 1.69
C ILE A 25 0.52 -20.51 2.40
N PRO A 26 0.71 -20.94 3.68
CA PRO A 26 1.90 -20.62 4.47
C PRO A 26 3.22 -20.99 3.78
N GLY A 27 3.34 -22.21 3.24
CA GLY A 27 4.55 -22.65 2.54
C GLY A 27 4.84 -21.84 1.27
N ALA A 28 3.82 -21.56 0.46
CA ALA A 28 3.96 -20.76 -0.73
C ALA A 28 4.34 -19.31 -0.39
N ARG A 29 3.73 -18.74 0.67
CA ARG A 29 4.10 -17.43 1.19
C ARG A 29 5.55 -17.39 1.66
N GLY A 30 6.01 -18.40 2.40
CA GLY A 30 7.42 -18.51 2.82
C GLY A 30 8.37 -18.58 1.62
N ALA A 31 8.03 -19.33 0.58
CA ALA A 31 8.84 -19.42 -0.65
C ALA A 31 8.86 -18.13 -1.47
N ALA A 32 7.89 -17.24 -1.30
CA ALA A 32 7.86 -15.95 -1.99
C ALA A 32 9.09 -15.08 -1.68
N GLN A 33 9.81 -15.32 -0.57
CA GLN A 33 11.07 -14.63 -0.27
C GLN A 33 12.16 -14.86 -1.34
N TRP A 34 12.11 -15.97 -2.07
CA TRP A 34 13.10 -16.29 -3.11
C TRP A 34 12.62 -15.96 -4.51
N ILE A 35 11.35 -16.23 -4.82
CA ILE A 35 10.84 -16.12 -6.19
C ILE A 35 9.85 -14.97 -6.38
N GLY A 36 9.39 -14.34 -5.29
CA GLY A 36 8.39 -13.28 -5.32
C GLY A 36 7.04 -13.69 -5.90
N PRO A 37 6.09 -12.77 -6.02
CA PRO A 37 4.80 -13.01 -6.68
C PRO A 37 4.96 -13.44 -8.14
N THR A 38 5.89 -12.81 -8.88
CA THR A 38 6.12 -13.11 -10.29
C THR A 38 6.61 -14.54 -10.52
N GLY A 39 7.46 -15.07 -9.64
CA GLY A 39 7.88 -16.48 -9.72
C GLY A 39 6.71 -17.43 -9.54
N TRP A 40 5.80 -17.14 -8.61
CA TRP A 40 4.57 -17.88 -8.45
C TRP A 40 3.65 -17.80 -9.66
N GLU A 41 3.55 -16.64 -10.32
CA GLU A 41 2.79 -16.48 -11.57
C GLU A 41 3.30 -17.44 -12.66
N VAL A 42 4.63 -17.51 -12.83
CA VAL A 42 5.24 -18.43 -13.79
C VAL A 42 4.88 -19.88 -13.48
N LEU A 43 4.93 -20.28 -12.20
CA LEU A 43 4.61 -21.65 -11.78
C LEU A 43 3.13 -21.98 -11.98
N VAL A 44 2.23 -21.06 -11.65
CA VAL A 44 0.77 -21.25 -11.85
C VAL A 44 0.43 -21.36 -13.35
N ILE A 45 1.01 -20.50 -14.18
CA ILE A 45 0.80 -20.55 -15.63
C ILE A 45 1.42 -21.83 -16.21
N GLY A 46 2.63 -22.22 -15.76
CA GLY A 46 3.27 -23.47 -16.15
C GLY A 46 2.46 -24.71 -15.78
N LEU A 47 1.84 -24.70 -14.59
CA LEU A 47 0.92 -25.76 -14.16
C LEU A 47 -0.31 -25.84 -15.07
N ALA A 48 -0.94 -24.69 -15.38
CA ALA A 48 -2.08 -24.64 -16.26
C ALA A 48 -1.72 -25.13 -17.69
N ALA A 49 -0.56 -24.72 -18.21
CA ALA A 49 -0.07 -25.19 -19.50
C ALA A 49 0.17 -26.72 -19.48
N GLY A 50 0.77 -27.25 -18.41
CA GLY A 50 0.96 -28.68 -18.24
C GLY A 50 -0.36 -29.48 -18.22
N VAL A 51 -1.41 -28.91 -17.64
CA VAL A 51 -2.77 -29.52 -17.70
C VAL A 51 -3.32 -29.52 -19.12
N VAL A 52 -3.14 -28.44 -19.89
CA VAL A 52 -3.60 -28.37 -21.29
C VAL A 52 -2.89 -29.40 -22.15
N LEU A 53 -1.59 -29.62 -21.96
CA LEU A 53 -0.83 -30.64 -22.71
C LEU A 53 -1.31 -32.08 -22.48
N LEU A 54 -2.05 -32.35 -21.41
CA LEU A 54 -2.69 -33.66 -21.18
C LEU A 54 -3.90 -33.92 -22.12
N ALA A 55 -4.46 -32.87 -22.72
CA ALA A 55 -5.58 -32.98 -23.62
C ALA A 55 -5.16 -33.13 -25.10
N GLU A 56 -3.88 -33.17 -25.39
CA GLU A 56 -3.34 -33.40 -26.74
C GLU A 56 -3.45 -34.88 -27.14
N GLU A 57 -3.35 -35.18 -28.43
CA GLU A 57 -3.44 -36.55 -28.96
C GLU A 57 -2.31 -37.47 -28.42
N GLU A 58 -1.14 -36.89 -28.17
CA GLU A 58 0.00 -37.55 -27.51
C GLU A 58 0.34 -36.82 -26.22
N PRO A 59 -0.33 -37.15 -25.10
CA PRO A 59 -0.18 -36.42 -23.85
C PRO A 59 1.20 -36.63 -23.22
N ASP A 60 1.94 -35.53 -23.00
CA ASP A 60 3.18 -35.55 -22.20
C ASP A 60 2.88 -35.05 -20.76
N ARG A 61 3.08 -35.94 -19.79
CA ARG A 61 2.86 -35.64 -18.36
C ARG A 61 4.07 -34.97 -17.70
N ARG A 62 5.26 -35.06 -18.31
CA ARG A 62 6.50 -34.59 -17.69
C ARG A 62 6.48 -33.10 -17.32
N PRO A 63 5.95 -32.16 -18.12
CA PRO A 63 5.89 -30.77 -17.75
C PRO A 63 4.99 -30.51 -16.53
N LEU A 64 3.85 -31.20 -16.47
CA LEU A 64 2.94 -31.09 -15.32
C LEU A 64 3.58 -31.65 -14.04
N GLU A 65 4.17 -32.84 -14.10
CA GLU A 65 4.85 -33.48 -12.97
C GLU A 65 6.02 -32.60 -12.47
N ALA A 66 6.80 -32.01 -13.38
CA ALA A 66 7.86 -31.08 -13.03
C ALA A 66 7.33 -29.83 -12.31
N MET A 67 6.26 -29.22 -12.80
CA MET A 67 5.66 -28.04 -12.16
C MET A 67 5.11 -28.38 -10.78
N VAL A 68 4.40 -29.49 -10.63
CA VAL A 68 3.90 -29.96 -9.33
C VAL A 68 5.06 -30.20 -8.36
N ALA A 69 6.12 -30.88 -8.82
CA ALA A 69 7.27 -31.14 -7.97
C ALA A 69 7.96 -29.84 -7.50
N ILE A 70 8.16 -28.88 -8.39
CA ILE A 70 8.74 -27.57 -8.05
C ILE A 70 7.86 -26.84 -7.02
N ILE A 71 6.56 -26.78 -7.24
CA ILE A 71 5.61 -26.12 -6.32
C ILE A 71 5.65 -26.78 -4.94
N VAL A 72 5.64 -28.11 -4.88
CA VAL A 72 5.69 -28.85 -3.62
C VAL A 72 7.02 -28.62 -2.89
N ILE A 73 8.15 -28.71 -3.60
CA ILE A 73 9.48 -28.48 -3.02
C ILE A 73 9.60 -27.05 -2.50
N LEU A 74 9.26 -26.05 -3.29
CA LEU A 74 9.32 -24.64 -2.87
C LEU A 74 8.41 -24.36 -1.68
N SER A 75 7.20 -24.94 -1.67
CA SER A 75 6.27 -24.76 -0.54
C SER A 75 6.78 -25.45 0.73
N ALA A 76 7.37 -26.63 0.61
CA ALA A 76 7.98 -27.33 1.74
C ALA A 76 9.20 -26.55 2.29
N LEU A 77 10.08 -26.09 1.41
CA LEU A 77 11.21 -25.24 1.79
C LEU A 77 10.73 -23.94 2.44
N GLY A 78 9.67 -23.31 1.91
CA GLY A 78 9.09 -22.08 2.47
C GLY A 78 8.48 -22.28 3.87
N LEU A 79 8.03 -23.49 4.21
CA LEU A 79 7.59 -23.80 5.57
C LEU A 79 8.77 -23.97 6.54
N VAL A 80 9.86 -24.60 6.09
CA VAL A 80 10.99 -24.98 6.95
C VAL A 80 12.00 -23.84 7.08
N LEU A 81 12.25 -23.12 5.98
CA LEU A 81 13.28 -22.08 5.88
C LEU A 81 12.68 -20.67 5.90
N SER A 82 11.46 -20.50 6.40
CA SER A 82 10.92 -19.14 6.64
C SER A 82 11.89 -18.39 7.54
N PRO A 83 12.31 -17.17 7.16
CA PRO A 83 13.23 -16.41 8.00
C PRO A 83 12.56 -16.19 9.35
N ASP A 84 13.28 -16.51 10.39
CA ASP A 84 12.91 -16.07 11.72
C ASP A 84 12.91 -14.53 11.68
N ALA A 85 11.83 -13.93 12.11
CA ALA A 85 11.74 -12.47 12.22
C ALA A 85 12.63 -11.98 13.37
N GLY A 86 13.93 -12.30 13.26
CA GLY A 86 14.93 -11.83 14.20
C GLY A 86 14.96 -10.30 14.18
N GLY A 87 14.64 -9.69 15.30
CA GLY A 87 14.60 -8.26 15.43
C GLY A 87 13.84 -7.83 16.69
N GLN A 88 13.93 -6.56 17.00
CA GLN A 88 13.16 -5.98 18.08
C GLN A 88 11.70 -5.85 17.62
N ALA A 89 10.75 -6.35 18.43
CA ALA A 89 9.33 -6.16 18.17
C ALA A 89 8.96 -4.69 18.31
N VAL A 90 8.24 -4.16 17.34
CA VAL A 90 7.68 -2.80 17.34
C VAL A 90 6.18 -2.89 17.51
N ARG A 91 5.65 -2.20 18.52
CA ARG A 91 4.21 -2.13 18.78
C ARG A 91 3.60 -1.03 17.92
N VAL A 92 2.74 -1.39 16.98
CA VAL A 92 2.16 -0.47 16.00
C VAL A 92 0.66 -0.34 16.23
N ALA A 93 0.17 0.89 16.37
CA ALA A 93 -1.25 1.21 16.33
C ALA A 93 -1.64 1.68 14.92
N LEU A 94 -2.50 0.95 14.24
CA LEU A 94 -3.10 1.35 12.97
C LEU A 94 -4.42 2.07 13.25
N ILE A 95 -4.48 3.36 12.95
CA ILE A 95 -5.66 4.19 13.20
C ILE A 95 -6.47 4.31 11.92
N GLN A 96 -7.70 3.83 11.94
CA GLN A 96 -8.64 3.92 10.81
C GLN A 96 -9.87 4.72 11.20
N GLY A 97 -9.83 6.04 10.99
CA GLY A 97 -10.90 6.96 11.35
C GLY A 97 -12.08 6.95 10.37
N ASN A 98 -11.91 6.45 9.16
CA ASN A 98 -12.85 6.54 8.05
C ASN A 98 -13.23 7.99 7.67
N SER A 99 -14.01 8.15 6.60
CA SER A 99 -14.74 9.38 6.34
C SER A 99 -16.14 9.28 6.96
N PRO A 100 -16.52 10.16 7.88
CA PRO A 100 -17.88 10.20 8.42
C PRO A 100 -18.89 10.78 7.43
N CYS A 101 -18.47 11.09 6.22
CA CYS A 101 -19.28 11.71 5.18
C CYS A 101 -19.88 10.65 4.25
N PRO A 102 -21.21 10.52 4.13
CA PRO A 102 -21.82 9.67 3.12
C PRO A 102 -21.34 10.08 1.73
N ASN A 103 -20.89 9.10 0.94
CA ASN A 103 -20.43 9.30 -0.44
C ASN A 103 -19.31 10.36 -0.62
N ARG A 104 -18.58 10.68 0.45
CA ARG A 104 -17.54 11.74 0.46
C ARG A 104 -18.08 13.11 0.02
N ASP A 105 -19.32 13.39 0.31
CA ASP A 105 -20.01 14.64 -0.04
C ASP A 105 -20.60 15.29 1.22
N CYS A 106 -19.75 16.00 1.96
CA CYS A 106 -20.20 16.84 3.06
C CYS A 106 -19.25 18.03 3.28
N ALA A 107 -19.80 19.09 3.86
CA ALA A 107 -19.00 20.24 4.22
C ALA A 107 -17.91 19.86 5.24
N ASN A 108 -16.70 20.37 5.04
CA ASN A 108 -15.55 20.16 5.90
C ASN A 108 -15.11 18.67 6.03
N GLU A 109 -15.25 17.89 4.96
CA GLU A 109 -14.88 16.46 4.99
C GLU A 109 -13.47 16.23 5.54
N LYS A 110 -12.46 16.96 5.06
CA LYS A 110 -11.07 16.80 5.50
C LYS A 110 -10.89 17.07 7.00
N GLN A 111 -11.57 18.08 7.53
CA GLN A 111 -11.57 18.33 8.98
C GLN A 111 -12.16 17.15 9.76
N ARG A 112 -13.29 16.62 9.31
CA ARG A 112 -13.97 15.50 9.99
C ARG A 112 -13.13 14.20 9.92
N ILE A 113 -12.44 13.95 8.82
CA ILE A 113 -11.52 12.81 8.69
C ILE A 113 -10.37 12.97 9.67
N TYR A 114 -9.75 14.15 9.71
CA TYR A 114 -8.67 14.47 10.63
C TYR A 114 -9.11 14.30 12.09
N ASP A 115 -10.22 14.91 12.48
CA ASP A 115 -10.76 14.84 13.84
C ASP A 115 -11.03 13.40 14.30
N SER A 116 -11.53 12.57 13.38
CA SER A 116 -11.79 11.15 13.62
C SER A 116 -10.51 10.36 13.89
N HIS A 117 -9.43 10.61 13.13
CA HIS A 117 -8.14 9.99 13.37
C HIS A 117 -7.49 10.47 14.66
N LEU A 118 -7.58 11.77 14.92
CA LEU A 118 -7.08 12.36 16.15
C LEU A 118 -7.81 11.81 17.39
N ALA A 119 -9.14 11.77 17.36
CA ALA A 119 -9.93 11.24 18.47
C ALA A 119 -9.58 9.77 18.79
N LEU A 120 -9.37 8.93 17.78
CA LEU A 120 -8.92 7.55 17.99
C LEU A 120 -7.49 7.50 18.54
N THR A 121 -6.59 8.35 18.07
CA THR A 121 -5.22 8.44 18.59
C THR A 121 -5.23 8.82 20.08
N GLN A 122 -6.10 9.72 20.47
CA GLN A 122 -6.27 10.16 21.87
C GLN A 122 -6.77 9.06 22.82
N THR A 123 -7.34 7.97 22.28
CA THR A 123 -7.72 6.81 23.11
C THR A 123 -6.56 5.90 23.49
N LEU A 124 -5.41 6.06 22.85
CA LEU A 124 -4.21 5.27 23.14
C LEU A 124 -3.57 5.74 24.44
N GLU A 125 -3.15 4.78 25.27
CA GLU A 125 -2.41 5.05 26.50
C GLU A 125 -0.93 5.32 26.21
N PRO A 126 -0.29 6.28 26.89
CA PRO A 126 1.15 6.56 26.75
C PRO A 126 2.00 5.31 27.00
N GLY A 127 3.07 5.15 26.22
CA GLY A 127 4.02 4.03 26.37
C GLY A 127 3.49 2.65 25.93
N THR A 128 2.28 2.56 25.40
CA THR A 128 1.70 1.28 24.95
C THR A 128 2.06 0.94 23.51
N VAL A 129 2.46 1.94 22.71
CA VAL A 129 2.82 1.81 21.30
C VAL A 129 4.15 2.49 21.01
N ASP A 130 4.86 2.04 19.99
CA ASP A 130 6.12 2.63 19.53
C ASP A 130 5.91 3.45 18.25
N LEU A 131 4.85 3.13 17.48
CA LEU A 131 4.49 3.79 16.24
C LEU A 131 2.97 3.86 16.08
N VAL A 132 2.46 5.04 15.79
CA VAL A 132 1.07 5.28 15.36
C VAL A 132 1.08 5.53 13.86
N VAL A 133 0.19 4.85 13.12
CA VAL A 133 0.08 5.01 11.66
C VAL A 133 -1.34 5.45 11.29
N TRP A 134 -1.44 6.58 10.64
CA TRP A 134 -2.65 7.05 9.98
C TRP A 134 -2.57 6.74 8.47
N PRO A 135 -3.66 6.26 7.86
CA PRO A 135 -3.67 5.91 6.44
C PRO A 135 -3.56 7.12 5.51
N GLU A 136 -3.53 6.84 4.22
CA GLU A 136 -3.65 7.83 3.15
C GLU A 136 -4.90 8.70 3.33
N ASP A 137 -4.81 9.97 2.98
CA ASP A 137 -5.92 10.94 3.04
C ASP A 137 -6.45 11.26 4.46
N SER A 138 -5.70 10.96 5.52
CA SER A 138 -6.08 11.30 6.90
C SER A 138 -6.09 12.79 7.18
N PHE A 139 -5.38 13.57 6.38
CA PHE A 139 -5.34 15.03 6.44
C PHE A 139 -5.19 15.64 5.03
N GLY A 140 -5.45 16.95 4.91
CA GLY A 140 -5.30 17.69 3.66
C GLY A 140 -6.07 19.01 3.71
N GLY A 141 -5.91 19.84 2.69
CA GLY A 141 -6.57 21.17 2.65
C GLY A 141 -6.24 22.03 3.87
N SER A 142 -7.26 22.49 4.58
CA SER A 142 -7.13 23.35 5.77
C SER A 142 -6.50 22.63 6.98
N VAL A 143 -6.55 21.30 7.03
CA VAL A 143 -5.95 20.47 8.10
C VAL A 143 -4.66 19.80 7.66
N ASN A 144 -3.91 20.47 6.80
CA ASN A 144 -2.59 19.98 6.38
C ASN A 144 -1.51 20.55 7.32
N PRO A 145 -0.74 19.69 8.01
CA PRO A 145 0.28 20.13 8.98
C PRO A 145 1.43 20.93 8.35
N THR A 146 1.68 20.78 7.06
CA THR A 146 2.71 21.57 6.36
C THR A 146 2.35 23.05 6.24
N PHE A 147 1.05 23.37 6.16
CA PHE A 147 0.55 24.74 5.95
C PHE A 147 -0.23 25.28 7.15
N ASN A 148 -0.60 24.42 8.10
CA ASN A 148 -1.33 24.79 9.30
C ASN A 148 -0.52 24.45 10.55
N PRO A 149 0.15 25.46 11.19
CA PRO A 149 0.97 25.24 12.38
C PRO A 149 0.19 24.70 13.60
N GLU A 150 -1.11 24.98 13.69
CA GLU A 150 -1.95 24.48 14.79
C GLU A 150 -2.13 22.95 14.66
N VAL A 151 -2.43 22.48 13.44
CA VAL A 151 -2.52 21.05 13.14
C VAL A 151 -1.19 20.35 13.36
N ALA A 152 -0.09 20.94 12.89
CA ALA A 152 1.26 20.40 13.13
C ALA A 152 1.56 20.28 14.63
N SER A 153 1.23 21.31 15.41
CA SER A 153 1.43 21.31 16.86
C SER A 153 0.53 20.29 17.57
N GLU A 154 -0.68 20.06 17.08
CA GLU A 154 -1.60 19.07 17.64
C GLU A 154 -1.09 17.64 17.40
N MET A 155 -0.66 17.32 16.17
CA MET A 155 -0.04 16.04 15.85
C MET A 155 1.26 15.81 16.64
N ALA A 156 2.09 16.83 16.76
CA ALA A 156 3.32 16.79 17.56
C ALA A 156 3.02 16.50 19.04
N ARG A 157 1.99 17.13 19.62
CA ARG A 157 1.58 16.87 21.02
C ARG A 157 1.15 15.41 21.22
N GLU A 158 0.46 14.81 20.26
CA GLU A 158 0.10 13.39 20.37
C GLU A 158 1.31 12.46 20.29
N ALA A 159 2.28 12.74 19.42
CA ALA A 159 3.53 11.98 19.36
C ALA A 159 4.30 12.07 20.70
N VAL A 160 4.40 13.27 21.27
CA VAL A 160 5.03 13.49 22.59
C VAL A 160 4.25 12.80 23.71
N ARG A 161 2.91 12.94 23.75
CA ARG A 161 2.05 12.32 24.77
C ARG A 161 2.17 10.79 24.80
N LEU A 162 2.25 10.19 23.62
CA LEU A 162 2.37 8.72 23.47
C LEU A 162 3.79 8.21 23.63
N GLU A 163 4.79 9.10 23.64
CA GLU A 163 6.21 8.74 23.56
C GLU A 163 6.51 7.85 22.34
N ALA A 164 5.78 8.08 21.23
CA ALA A 164 5.77 7.24 20.04
C ALA A 164 5.95 8.06 18.75
N TYR A 165 6.45 7.42 17.72
CA TYR A 165 6.41 8.01 16.37
C TYR A 165 4.96 8.11 15.88
N LEU A 166 4.63 9.21 15.19
CA LEU A 166 3.38 9.39 14.48
C LEU A 166 3.65 9.52 12.97
N PHE A 167 3.26 8.52 12.22
CA PHE A 167 3.35 8.48 10.76
C PHE A 167 1.97 8.65 10.15
N ALA A 168 1.74 9.74 9.43
CA ALA A 168 0.43 10.08 8.91
C ALA A 168 0.47 10.37 7.42
N GLY A 169 -0.53 9.86 6.68
CA GLY A 169 -0.70 10.04 5.25
C GLY A 169 -1.71 11.12 4.90
N GLY A 170 -1.38 11.95 3.92
CA GLY A 170 -2.27 13.01 3.47
C GLY A 170 -1.95 13.54 2.09
N SER A 171 -2.68 14.57 1.70
CA SER A 171 -2.55 15.18 0.38
C SER A 171 -2.37 16.70 0.48
N ARG A 172 -1.62 17.27 -0.46
CA ARG A 172 -1.44 18.72 -0.63
C ARG A 172 -1.49 19.12 -2.10
N SER A 173 -1.91 20.36 -2.34
CA SER A 173 -1.82 20.93 -3.69
C SER A 173 -0.35 21.12 -4.07
N ALA A 174 0.00 20.63 -5.25
CA ALA A 174 1.28 20.82 -5.88
C ALA A 174 1.19 21.87 -7.01
N GLU A 175 2.31 22.17 -7.63
CA GLU A 175 2.33 23.04 -8.81
C GLU A 175 1.52 22.45 -9.97
N ASN A 176 1.01 23.28 -10.86
CA ASN A 176 0.25 22.90 -12.05
C ASN A 176 -1.07 22.13 -11.81
N ASN A 177 -1.79 22.45 -10.74
CA ASN A 177 -3.06 21.76 -10.39
C ASN A 177 -2.89 20.23 -10.19
N GLN A 178 -1.76 19.82 -9.71
CA GLN A 178 -1.51 18.43 -9.29
C GLN A 178 -1.70 18.30 -7.79
N TRP A 179 -1.87 17.07 -7.34
CA TRP A 179 -1.93 16.71 -5.94
C TRP A 179 -0.75 15.82 -5.58
N ASP A 180 -0.02 16.23 -4.56
CA ASP A 180 0.98 15.39 -3.94
C ASP A 180 0.31 14.52 -2.87
N ASN A 181 0.51 13.23 -2.99
CA ASN A 181 0.19 12.27 -1.96
C ASN A 181 1.47 12.00 -1.17
N TYR A 182 1.45 12.29 0.13
CA TYR A 182 2.67 12.21 0.95
C TYR A 182 2.38 11.75 2.37
N ASN A 183 3.44 11.33 3.05
CA ASN A 183 3.38 10.99 4.46
C ASN A 183 4.35 11.90 5.23
N ILE A 184 3.99 12.21 6.47
CA ILE A 184 4.81 12.97 7.41
C ILE A 184 5.07 12.11 8.65
N LEU A 185 6.29 12.19 9.18
CA LEU A 185 6.71 11.46 10.36
C LEU A 185 7.12 12.44 11.46
N PHE A 186 6.42 12.38 12.59
CA PHE A 186 6.80 13.03 13.84
C PHE A 186 7.53 12.03 14.73
N ASP A 187 8.60 12.47 15.40
CA ASP A 187 9.29 11.70 16.42
C ASP A 187 8.61 11.83 17.81
N PRO A 188 9.03 11.04 18.81
CA PRO A 188 8.49 11.14 20.17
C PRO A 188 8.79 12.47 20.89
N GLN A 189 9.62 13.33 20.32
CA GLN A 189 9.89 14.69 20.80
C GLN A 189 9.01 15.74 20.12
N GLY A 190 8.18 15.32 19.14
CA GLY A 190 7.27 16.19 18.40
C GLY A 190 7.91 16.91 17.20
N TYR A 191 9.11 16.53 16.81
CA TYR A 191 9.75 17.08 15.62
C TYR A 191 9.38 16.30 14.37
N VAL A 192 9.20 17.01 13.25
CA VAL A 192 9.09 16.38 11.94
C VAL A 192 10.48 15.88 11.54
N VAL A 193 10.64 14.58 11.45
CA VAL A 193 11.92 13.91 11.14
C VAL A 193 11.92 13.29 9.74
N GLY A 194 10.82 13.32 9.03
CA GLY A 194 10.76 12.82 7.66
C GLY A 194 9.47 13.14 6.93
N GLU A 195 9.59 13.27 5.62
CA GLU A 195 8.48 13.26 4.66
C GLU A 195 8.77 12.23 3.57
N TYR A 196 7.75 11.55 3.11
CA TYR A 196 7.83 10.62 1.98
C TYR A 196 6.76 10.95 0.96
N MET A 197 7.18 11.28 -0.25
CA MET A 197 6.30 11.53 -1.39
C MET A 197 6.00 10.24 -2.13
N LYS A 198 4.75 9.99 -2.47
CA LYS A 198 4.33 8.85 -3.30
C LYS A 198 5.04 8.90 -4.65
N ARG A 199 5.83 7.86 -4.96
CA ARG A 199 6.65 7.82 -6.18
C ARG A 199 5.88 7.43 -7.43
N HIS A 200 4.80 6.68 -7.28
CA HIS A 200 4.00 6.15 -8.38
C HIS A 200 2.54 6.54 -8.20
N PRO A 201 2.17 7.80 -8.54
CA PRO A 201 0.78 8.23 -8.56
C PRO A 201 -0.04 7.40 -9.53
N VAL A 202 -1.33 7.18 -9.19
CA VAL A 202 -2.23 6.36 -10.00
C VAL A 202 -2.69 7.15 -11.24
N PRO A 203 -2.40 6.67 -12.46
CA PRO A 203 -2.87 7.30 -13.67
C PRO A 203 -4.40 7.36 -13.68
N PHE A 204 -4.94 8.50 -14.13
CA PHE A 204 -6.38 8.84 -14.17
C PHE A 204 -7.09 8.90 -12.80
N GLY A 205 -6.40 8.62 -11.72
CA GLY A 205 -6.92 8.77 -10.36
C GLY A 205 -6.26 9.92 -9.59
N GLU A 206 -4.97 10.09 -9.77
CA GLU A 206 -4.17 11.12 -9.08
C GLU A 206 -3.51 12.10 -10.06
N PHE A 207 -3.36 11.70 -11.31
CA PHE A 207 -2.92 12.59 -12.38
C PHE A 207 -3.48 12.14 -13.73
N VAL A 208 -3.62 13.06 -14.67
CA VAL A 208 -4.03 12.76 -16.04
C VAL A 208 -2.80 12.69 -16.93
N PRO A 209 -2.40 11.49 -17.39
CA PRO A 209 -1.32 11.37 -18.36
C PRO A 209 -1.67 12.11 -19.65
N MET A 210 -0.68 12.78 -20.27
CA MET A 210 -0.92 13.54 -21.51
C MET A 210 -2.12 14.50 -21.44
N ARG A 211 -2.32 15.19 -20.29
CA ARG A 211 -3.46 16.06 -20.01
C ARG A 211 -3.81 16.99 -21.18
N ASN A 212 -2.80 17.53 -21.88
CA ASN A 212 -3.01 18.42 -23.02
C ASN A 212 -3.73 17.76 -24.21
N LEU A 213 -3.55 16.47 -24.41
CA LEU A 213 -4.23 15.67 -25.43
C LEU A 213 -5.64 15.24 -24.99
N LEU A 214 -5.87 15.09 -23.70
CA LEU A 214 -7.10 14.53 -23.13
C LEU A 214 -8.04 15.62 -22.55
N LYS A 215 -7.68 16.89 -22.66
CA LYS A 215 -8.47 18.02 -22.13
C LYS A 215 -9.89 18.16 -22.69
N PHE A 216 -10.20 17.46 -23.80
CA PHE A 216 -11.54 17.42 -24.38
C PHE A 216 -12.50 16.47 -23.65
N ILE A 217 -12.01 15.69 -22.68
CA ILE A 217 -12.82 14.75 -21.87
C ILE A 217 -13.17 15.45 -20.56
N PRO A 218 -14.43 15.93 -20.36
CA PRO A 218 -14.81 16.69 -19.17
C PRO A 218 -14.62 15.94 -17.86
N ALA A 219 -14.82 14.61 -17.85
CA ALA A 219 -14.65 13.77 -16.67
C ALA A 219 -13.21 13.80 -16.09
N LEU A 220 -12.21 14.11 -16.91
CA LEU A 220 -10.80 14.19 -16.50
C LEU A 220 -10.39 15.58 -15.95
N SER A 221 -11.27 16.53 -15.95
CA SER A 221 -11.00 17.87 -15.41
C SER A 221 -10.97 17.93 -13.89
N GLN A 222 -11.47 16.88 -13.22
CA GLN A 222 -11.56 16.79 -11.77
C GLN A 222 -10.38 16.02 -11.14
N VAL A 223 -9.47 15.49 -11.94
CA VAL A 223 -8.28 14.74 -11.50
C VAL A 223 -7.03 15.60 -11.54
#